data_4d9d421279d3069e35a08c91486b70d6
#
_entry.id   4d9d421279d3069e35a08c91486b70d6
#
_cell.length_a   1.000
_cell.length_b   1.000
_cell.length_c   1.000
_cell.angle_alpha   90.00
_cell.angle_beta   90.00
_cell.angle_gamma   90.00
#
_symmetry.space_group_name_H-M   'P 1'
#
loop_
_entity.id
_entity.type
_entity.pdbx_description
1 polymer ?
#
loop_
_entity_poly.entity_id
_entity_poly.type
_entity_poly.pdbx_seq_one_letter_code
_entity_poly.pdbx_strand_id
1 'polypeptide(L)'
;MYAANIILLSILSAIGAVQTGGPGADPDPNRFAKDIDAFEQWDSKNAFPAAPVLFVGSSSIRMWRTREGFPDLPVINRGFGGSHISDVLHFADRIVLPYQPKVIVFYAGDNDVAGGKSAQRVRDDYRRFVNLINDRLPQTRLIFVTIKPSGQRWTLWPEMNRANALIRDLCKADDRLSLADLATPLLDSEGKPDDDLFLGDRLHLSPNGYAVWNETLRPILSEILSRSSENR
;
A
#
# COMPACT_ATOMS: atom_id res chain seq x y z
N MET A 1 54.40 9.47 42.54
CA MET A 1 54.23 9.49 41.07
C MET A 1 53.10 8.55 40.73
N TYR A 2 51.88 9.05 40.53
CA TYR A 2 50.73 8.26 40.10
C TYR A 2 50.43 8.61 38.62
N ALA A 3 50.55 7.61 37.75
CA ALA A 3 50.21 7.75 36.35
C ALA A 3 48.71 7.51 36.17
N ALA A 4 47.99 8.51 35.67
CA ALA A 4 46.59 8.39 35.35
C ALA A 4 46.44 7.82 33.91
N ASN A 5 45.85 6.62 33.82
CA ASN A 5 45.43 6.04 32.55
C ASN A 5 44.13 6.68 32.05
N ILE A 6 44.20 7.43 30.96
CA ILE A 6 43.04 7.95 30.26
C ILE A 6 42.56 6.86 29.28
N ILE A 7 41.41 6.29 29.58
CA ILE A 7 40.70 5.37 28.65
C ILE A 7 39.89 6.24 27.65
N LEU A 8 40.34 6.26 26.41
CA LEU A 8 39.61 6.88 25.31
C LEU A 8 38.44 5.95 24.92
N LEU A 9 37.22 6.35 25.26
CA LEU A 9 36.02 5.68 24.80
C LEU A 9 35.72 6.15 23.37
N SER A 10 35.98 5.30 22.38
CA SER A 10 35.58 5.55 20.99
C SER A 10 34.10 5.29 20.84
N ILE A 11 33.32 6.37 20.71
CA ILE A 11 31.90 6.32 20.30
C ILE A 11 31.85 5.98 18.81
N LEU A 12 31.52 4.73 18.50
CA LEU A 12 31.20 4.33 17.14
C LEU A 12 29.81 4.88 16.81
N SER A 13 29.75 6.00 16.09
CA SER A 13 28.53 6.50 15.49
C SER A 13 28.06 5.48 14.44
N ALA A 14 26.91 4.85 14.65
CA ALA A 14 26.24 4.07 13.63
C ALA A 14 25.81 5.02 12.51
N ILE A 15 26.61 5.07 11.44
CA ILE A 15 26.25 5.75 10.19
C ILE A 15 25.14 4.92 9.58
N GLY A 16 23.90 5.44 9.68
CA GLY A 16 22.76 4.90 8.96
C GLY A 16 23.07 4.82 7.47
N ALA A 17 22.72 3.69 6.85
CA ALA A 17 22.94 3.44 5.43
C ALA A 17 22.35 4.60 4.61
N VAL A 18 23.23 5.35 3.94
CA VAL A 18 22.89 6.42 3.00
C VAL A 18 22.13 5.79 1.84
N GLN A 19 20.89 6.19 1.64
CA GLN A 19 20.14 5.87 0.42
C GLN A 19 20.91 6.46 -0.78
N THR A 20 21.44 5.61 -1.63
CA THR A 20 22.26 5.99 -2.80
C THR A 20 21.45 6.39 -4.03
N GLY A 21 20.16 6.71 -3.89
CA GLY A 21 19.29 7.16 -4.97
C GLY A 21 18.93 8.64 -4.81
N GLY A 22 19.02 9.43 -5.89
CA GLY A 22 18.51 10.81 -5.94
C GLY A 22 16.99 10.85 -5.75
N PRO A 23 16.39 12.06 -5.59
CA PRO A 23 14.96 12.24 -5.47
C PRO A 23 14.19 11.47 -6.55
N GLY A 24 13.19 10.67 -6.17
CA GLY A 24 12.36 9.88 -7.10
C GLY A 24 12.95 8.54 -7.53
N ALA A 25 14.13 8.14 -7.03
CA ALA A 25 14.69 6.80 -7.26
C ALA A 25 13.92 5.74 -6.47
N ASP A 26 13.95 4.49 -6.96
CA ASP A 26 13.43 3.35 -6.20
C ASP A 26 14.38 3.06 -5.03
N PRO A 27 13.87 2.95 -3.80
CA PRO A 27 14.67 2.54 -2.66
C PRO A 27 15.10 1.07 -2.81
N ASP A 28 16.16 0.66 -2.08
CA ASP A 28 16.54 -0.75 -2.01
C ASP A 28 15.40 -1.56 -1.39
N PRO A 29 14.78 -2.51 -2.11
CA PRO A 29 13.68 -3.31 -1.60
C PRO A 29 14.11 -4.25 -0.47
N ASN A 30 15.40 -4.63 -0.36
CA ASN A 30 15.91 -5.54 0.66
C ASN A 30 15.68 -5.02 2.10
N ARG A 31 15.40 -3.71 2.27
CA ARG A 31 15.00 -3.15 3.57
C ARG A 31 13.73 -3.82 4.15
N PHE A 32 12.94 -4.49 3.32
CA PHE A 32 11.72 -5.21 3.70
C PHE A 32 11.87 -6.73 3.76
N ALA A 33 13.06 -7.27 3.54
CA ALA A 33 13.26 -8.72 3.50
C ALA A 33 12.67 -9.44 4.74
N LYS A 34 12.86 -8.87 5.93
CA LYS A 34 12.33 -9.44 7.19
C LYS A 34 10.79 -9.44 7.25
N ASP A 35 10.14 -8.39 6.75
CA ASP A 35 8.67 -8.33 6.69
C ASP A 35 8.12 -9.41 5.75
N ILE A 36 8.78 -9.59 4.61
CA ILE A 36 8.38 -10.58 3.60
C ILE A 36 8.64 -12.00 4.10
N ASP A 37 9.80 -12.25 4.71
CA ASP A 37 10.12 -13.55 5.34
C ASP A 37 9.10 -13.90 6.44
N ALA A 38 8.63 -12.92 7.20
CA ALA A 38 7.61 -13.13 8.22
C ALA A 38 6.26 -13.57 7.61
N PHE A 39 5.88 -13.04 6.44
CA PHE A 39 4.69 -13.52 5.71
C PHE A 39 4.84 -14.97 5.30
N GLU A 40 5.97 -15.36 4.71
CA GLU A 40 6.22 -16.75 4.29
C GLU A 40 6.27 -17.71 5.48
N GLN A 41 6.89 -17.29 6.61
CA GLN A 41 6.89 -18.09 7.83
C GLN A 41 5.49 -18.28 8.41
N TRP A 42 4.62 -17.26 8.31
CA TRP A 42 3.23 -17.40 8.71
C TRP A 42 2.50 -18.36 7.78
N ASP A 43 2.68 -18.23 6.47
CA ASP A 43 2.06 -19.07 5.45
C ASP A 43 2.46 -20.54 5.58
N SER A 44 3.71 -20.81 5.95
CA SER A 44 4.21 -22.19 6.16
C SER A 44 3.51 -22.90 7.33
N LYS A 45 2.88 -22.18 8.24
CA LYS A 45 2.23 -22.69 9.46
C LYS A 45 0.70 -22.61 9.41
N ASN A 46 0.14 -21.94 8.42
CA ASN A 46 -1.28 -21.64 8.34
C ASN A 46 -1.83 -21.92 6.94
N ALA A 47 -3.07 -22.38 6.87
CA ALA A 47 -3.80 -22.43 5.62
C ALA A 47 -4.38 -21.05 5.30
N PHE A 48 -4.41 -20.67 4.04
CA PHE A 48 -5.10 -19.47 3.56
C PHE A 48 -6.27 -19.87 2.63
N PRO A 49 -7.30 -19.03 2.54
CA PRO A 49 -8.48 -19.32 1.73
C PRO A 49 -8.13 -19.40 0.24
N ALA A 50 -8.86 -20.21 -0.52
CA ALA A 50 -8.75 -20.24 -1.97
C ALA A 50 -9.34 -18.95 -2.58
N ALA A 51 -8.71 -18.45 -3.64
CA ALA A 51 -9.14 -17.28 -4.40
C ALA A 51 -9.54 -16.06 -3.50
N PRO A 52 -8.68 -15.63 -2.56
CA PRO A 52 -9.00 -14.59 -1.59
C PRO A 52 -9.15 -13.21 -2.21
N VAL A 53 -9.67 -12.27 -1.41
CA VAL A 53 -9.46 -10.84 -1.58
C VAL A 53 -8.13 -10.49 -0.91
N LEU A 54 -7.12 -10.17 -1.70
CA LEU A 54 -5.78 -9.83 -1.21
C LEU A 54 -5.64 -8.32 -1.05
N PHE A 55 -5.37 -7.86 0.15
CA PHE A 55 -4.98 -6.48 0.44
C PHE A 55 -3.46 -6.40 0.41
N VAL A 56 -2.90 -5.57 -0.46
CA VAL A 56 -1.45 -5.41 -0.61
C VAL A 56 -1.06 -3.94 -0.76
N GLY A 57 0.09 -3.57 -0.22
CA GLY A 57 0.62 -2.21 -0.29
C GLY A 57 1.32 -1.74 0.98
N SER A 58 1.21 -0.45 1.27
CA SER A 58 2.01 0.21 2.31
C SER A 58 1.41 0.12 3.73
N SER A 59 1.86 1.03 4.63
CA SER A 59 1.44 1.04 6.03
C SER A 59 -0.07 1.13 6.23
N SER A 60 -0.79 1.83 5.35
CA SER A 60 -2.25 1.91 5.43
C SER A 60 -2.92 0.56 5.22
N ILE A 61 -2.34 -0.33 4.38
CA ILE A 61 -2.79 -1.73 4.30
C ILE A 61 -2.35 -2.50 5.53
N ARG A 62 -1.08 -2.40 5.93
CA ARG A 62 -0.55 -3.14 7.10
C ARG A 62 -1.37 -2.91 8.36
N MET A 63 -1.79 -1.67 8.60
CA MET A 63 -2.55 -1.27 9.79
C MET A 63 -4.05 -1.52 9.66
N TRP A 64 -4.55 -1.85 8.46
CA TRP A 64 -5.96 -2.11 8.22
C TRP A 64 -6.34 -3.48 8.77
N ARG A 65 -7.24 -3.53 9.72
CA ARG A 65 -7.80 -4.77 10.27
C ARG A 65 -8.82 -5.37 9.30
N THR A 66 -8.33 -5.80 8.13
CA THR A 66 -9.17 -6.21 7.01
C THR A 66 -10.12 -7.34 7.35
N ARG A 67 -9.71 -8.30 8.20
CA ARG A 67 -10.57 -9.40 8.65
C ARG A 67 -11.75 -8.92 9.50
N GLU A 68 -11.54 -7.88 10.31
CA GLU A 68 -12.60 -7.27 11.11
C GLU A 68 -13.50 -6.40 10.22
N GLY A 69 -12.92 -5.67 9.27
CA GLY A 69 -13.64 -4.82 8.31
C GLY A 69 -14.49 -5.61 7.30
N PHE A 70 -14.07 -6.83 6.95
CA PHE A 70 -14.71 -7.68 5.94
C PHE A 70 -14.86 -9.13 6.45
N PRO A 71 -15.62 -9.38 7.55
CA PRO A 71 -15.70 -10.69 8.19
C PRO A 71 -16.30 -11.78 7.29
N ASP A 72 -17.11 -11.38 6.32
CA ASP A 72 -17.82 -12.28 5.40
C ASP A 72 -17.00 -12.63 4.15
N LEU A 73 -15.81 -12.06 4.01
CA LEU A 73 -14.94 -12.29 2.85
C LEU A 73 -13.67 -13.07 3.23
N PRO A 74 -13.17 -13.92 2.34
CA PRO A 74 -11.89 -14.61 2.51
C PRO A 74 -10.73 -13.62 2.26
N VAL A 75 -10.36 -12.82 3.27
CA VAL A 75 -9.35 -11.78 3.12
C VAL A 75 -7.96 -12.22 3.57
N ILE A 76 -6.94 -11.76 2.85
CA ILE A 76 -5.52 -11.84 3.22
C ILE A 76 -4.94 -10.42 3.19
N ASN A 77 -4.15 -10.07 4.21
CA ASN A 77 -3.43 -8.81 4.26
C ASN A 77 -1.92 -9.05 4.14
N ARG A 78 -1.30 -8.40 3.14
CA ARG A 78 0.14 -8.41 2.85
C ARG A 78 0.67 -6.99 2.70
N GLY A 79 0.19 -6.09 3.58
CA GLY A 79 0.73 -4.73 3.68
C GLY A 79 2.02 -4.70 4.49
N PHE A 80 3.00 -3.90 4.05
CA PHE A 80 4.24 -3.65 4.77
C PHE A 80 4.58 -2.15 4.77
N GLY A 81 4.95 -1.64 5.95
CA GLY A 81 4.95 -0.21 6.22
C GLY A 81 6.06 0.55 5.48
N GLY A 82 5.71 1.68 4.85
CA GLY A 82 6.70 2.53 4.15
C GLY A 82 7.01 2.08 2.73
N SER A 83 6.35 1.03 2.22
CA SER A 83 6.61 0.53 0.87
C SER A 83 6.18 1.51 -0.21
N HIS A 84 6.97 1.56 -1.27
CA HIS A 84 6.64 2.15 -2.55
C HIS A 84 5.95 1.11 -3.45
N ILE A 85 5.36 1.54 -4.55
CA ILE A 85 4.80 0.62 -5.56
C ILE A 85 5.88 -0.32 -6.11
N SER A 86 7.10 0.21 -6.30
CA SER A 86 8.26 -0.58 -6.75
C SER A 86 8.64 -1.72 -5.79
N ASP A 87 8.45 -1.54 -4.47
CA ASP A 87 8.69 -2.60 -3.49
C ASP A 87 7.64 -3.70 -3.59
N VAL A 88 6.36 -3.32 -3.71
CA VAL A 88 5.27 -4.30 -3.92
C VAL A 88 5.47 -5.09 -5.21
N LEU A 89 5.89 -4.41 -6.28
CA LEU A 89 6.22 -5.05 -7.56
C LEU A 89 7.40 -6.02 -7.41
N HIS A 90 8.47 -5.63 -6.70
CA HIS A 90 9.65 -6.47 -6.48
C HIS A 90 9.31 -7.77 -5.75
N PHE A 91 8.44 -7.71 -4.74
CA PHE A 91 8.06 -8.87 -3.94
C PHE A 91 6.79 -9.58 -4.41
N ALA A 92 6.21 -9.20 -5.56
CA ALA A 92 4.93 -9.75 -6.01
C ALA A 92 4.93 -11.28 -6.15
N ASP A 93 6.05 -11.88 -6.57
CA ASP A 93 6.21 -13.35 -6.66
C ASP A 93 6.10 -14.04 -5.28
N ARG A 94 6.33 -13.32 -4.18
CA ARG A 94 6.30 -13.86 -2.82
C ARG A 94 5.01 -13.51 -2.07
N ILE A 95 4.42 -12.32 -2.32
CA ILE A 95 3.32 -11.79 -1.51
C ILE A 95 2.00 -11.62 -2.29
N VAL A 96 1.99 -11.91 -3.58
CA VAL A 96 0.78 -11.78 -4.41
C VAL A 96 0.48 -13.08 -5.16
N LEU A 97 1.42 -13.54 -6.00
CA LEU A 97 1.18 -14.64 -6.93
C LEU A 97 0.83 -15.97 -6.24
N PRO A 98 1.43 -16.34 -5.08
CA PRO A 98 1.13 -17.63 -4.44
C PRO A 98 -0.33 -17.78 -4.00
N TYR A 99 -1.03 -16.67 -3.72
CA TYR A 99 -2.41 -16.72 -3.24
C TYR A 99 -3.45 -16.85 -4.34
N GLN A 100 -3.10 -16.62 -5.59
CA GLN A 100 -4.02 -16.63 -6.74
C GLN A 100 -5.32 -15.86 -6.43
N PRO A 101 -5.25 -14.60 -6.02
CA PRO A 101 -6.39 -13.86 -5.51
C PRO A 101 -7.45 -13.65 -6.60
N LYS A 102 -8.73 -13.69 -6.21
CA LYS A 102 -9.84 -13.27 -7.08
C LYS A 102 -9.84 -11.76 -7.30
N VAL A 103 -9.53 -11.03 -6.24
CA VAL A 103 -9.45 -9.56 -6.25
C VAL A 103 -8.21 -9.11 -5.47
N ILE A 104 -7.49 -8.14 -6.00
CA ILE A 104 -6.43 -7.42 -5.30
C ILE A 104 -6.93 -6.01 -4.96
N VAL A 105 -6.88 -5.65 -3.67
CA VAL A 105 -7.06 -4.28 -3.18
C VAL A 105 -5.66 -3.70 -2.95
N PHE A 106 -5.28 -2.75 -3.78
CA PHE A 106 -3.94 -2.19 -3.82
C PHE A 106 -3.91 -0.76 -3.28
N TYR A 107 -3.05 -0.49 -2.30
CA TYR A 107 -2.79 0.86 -1.81
C TYR A 107 -1.30 1.11 -1.63
N ALA A 108 -0.73 1.98 -2.44
CA ALA A 108 0.59 2.60 -2.29
C ALA A 108 0.65 3.86 -3.15
N GLY A 109 1.71 4.65 -3.03
CA GLY A 109 1.93 5.87 -3.81
C GLY A 109 2.17 7.10 -2.95
N ASP A 110 1.64 7.16 -1.73
CA ASP A 110 1.90 8.27 -0.82
C ASP A 110 3.37 8.34 -0.35
N ASN A 111 4.02 7.19 -0.16
CA ASN A 111 5.46 7.09 0.11
C ASN A 111 6.30 7.39 -1.13
N ASP A 112 5.83 6.97 -2.29
CA ASP A 112 6.45 7.25 -3.59
C ASP A 112 6.57 8.76 -3.83
N VAL A 113 5.45 9.49 -3.67
CA VAL A 113 5.43 10.96 -3.80
C VAL A 113 6.25 11.62 -2.70
N ALA A 114 6.18 11.14 -1.45
CA ALA A 114 7.01 11.63 -0.36
C ALA A 114 8.51 11.38 -0.60
N GLY A 115 8.86 10.32 -1.32
CA GLY A 115 10.21 10.01 -1.80
C GLY A 115 10.64 10.79 -3.05
N GLY A 116 9.80 11.71 -3.55
CA GLY A 116 10.10 12.58 -4.69
C GLY A 116 9.72 12.02 -6.05
N LYS A 117 8.98 10.91 -6.13
CA LYS A 117 8.44 10.42 -7.41
C LYS A 117 7.32 11.34 -7.91
N SER A 118 7.31 11.61 -9.21
CA SER A 118 6.23 12.35 -9.86
C SER A 118 4.96 11.50 -10.00
N ALA A 119 3.82 12.15 -10.18
CA ALA A 119 2.53 11.51 -10.46
C ALA A 119 2.60 10.54 -11.66
N GLN A 120 3.34 10.92 -12.72
CA GLN A 120 3.58 10.06 -13.87
C GLN A 120 4.35 8.81 -13.49
N ARG A 121 5.41 8.93 -12.67
CA ARG A 121 6.20 7.78 -12.23
C ARG A 121 5.36 6.85 -11.36
N VAL A 122 4.54 7.37 -10.45
CA VAL A 122 3.60 6.57 -9.63
C VAL A 122 2.63 5.80 -10.52
N ARG A 123 2.02 6.47 -11.52
CA ARG A 123 1.14 5.82 -12.49
C ARG A 123 1.88 4.74 -13.29
N ASP A 124 3.12 4.99 -13.73
CA ASP A 124 3.90 4.04 -14.52
C ASP A 124 4.34 2.83 -13.70
N ASP A 125 4.71 3.02 -12.44
CA ASP A 125 5.03 1.92 -11.52
C ASP A 125 3.78 1.06 -11.26
N TYR A 126 2.61 1.68 -11.04
CA TYR A 126 1.35 0.93 -10.92
C TYR A 126 0.99 0.18 -12.21
N ARG A 127 1.17 0.79 -13.37
CA ARG A 127 0.95 0.11 -14.66
C ARG A 127 1.86 -1.11 -14.83
N ARG A 128 3.11 -1.06 -14.36
CA ARG A 128 4.01 -2.23 -14.36
C ARG A 128 3.46 -3.35 -13.47
N PHE A 129 2.91 -3.01 -12.30
CA PHE A 129 2.25 -3.98 -11.44
C PHE A 129 1.00 -4.58 -12.13
N VAL A 130 0.16 -3.77 -12.73
CA VAL A 130 -0.99 -4.23 -13.52
C VAL A 130 -0.56 -5.21 -14.62
N ASN A 131 0.47 -4.88 -15.38
CA ASN A 131 0.98 -5.76 -16.45
C ASN A 131 1.44 -7.10 -15.89
N LEU A 132 2.19 -7.12 -14.79
CA LEU A 132 2.61 -8.36 -14.13
C LEU A 132 1.40 -9.22 -13.73
N ILE A 133 0.37 -8.62 -13.13
CA ILE A 133 -0.85 -9.35 -12.73
C ILE A 133 -1.61 -9.86 -13.96
N ASN A 134 -1.71 -9.06 -15.00
CA ASN A 134 -2.37 -9.47 -16.25
C ASN A 134 -1.68 -10.67 -16.90
N ASP A 135 -0.36 -10.71 -16.88
CA ASP A 135 0.43 -11.80 -17.47
C ASP A 135 0.38 -13.07 -16.61
N ARG A 136 0.41 -12.94 -15.30
CA ARG A 136 0.58 -14.08 -14.38
C ARG A 136 -0.75 -14.56 -13.77
N LEU A 137 -1.74 -13.69 -13.64
CA LEU A 137 -3.04 -13.93 -13.01
C LEU A 137 -4.16 -13.26 -13.83
N PRO A 138 -4.41 -13.70 -15.08
CA PRO A 138 -5.29 -12.99 -16.03
C PRO A 138 -6.76 -12.91 -15.58
N GLN A 139 -7.18 -13.72 -14.60
CA GLN A 139 -8.54 -13.72 -14.06
C GLN A 139 -8.69 -12.81 -12.82
N THR A 140 -7.58 -12.29 -12.29
CA THR A 140 -7.59 -11.43 -11.10
C THR A 140 -8.05 -10.03 -11.46
N ARG A 141 -8.97 -9.47 -10.66
CA ARG A 141 -9.37 -8.06 -10.76
C ARG A 141 -8.57 -7.22 -9.78
N LEU A 142 -8.27 -5.99 -10.18
CA LEU A 142 -7.51 -5.05 -9.35
C LEU A 142 -8.38 -3.84 -8.99
N ILE A 143 -8.33 -3.47 -7.71
CA ILE A 143 -8.90 -2.24 -7.18
C ILE A 143 -7.75 -1.39 -6.69
N PHE A 144 -7.51 -0.25 -7.36
CA PHE A 144 -6.61 0.76 -6.82
C PHE A 144 -7.38 1.62 -5.83
N VAL A 145 -6.92 1.65 -4.58
CA VAL A 145 -7.41 2.58 -3.57
C VAL A 145 -6.68 3.92 -3.79
N THR A 146 -7.43 5.00 -3.98
CA THR A 146 -6.85 6.32 -4.21
C THR A 146 -5.87 6.69 -3.10
N ILE A 147 -4.73 7.27 -3.48
CA ILE A 147 -3.76 7.82 -2.53
C ILE A 147 -4.49 8.84 -1.69
N LYS A 148 -4.47 8.65 -0.37
CA LYS A 148 -5.22 9.49 0.56
C LYS A 148 -4.55 10.83 0.84
N PRO A 149 -5.33 11.88 1.11
CA PRO A 149 -4.81 13.09 1.72
C PRO A 149 -4.32 12.78 3.14
N SER A 150 -3.46 13.62 3.68
CA SER A 150 -3.11 13.58 5.11
C SER A 150 -2.55 14.91 5.56
N GLY A 151 -2.76 15.29 6.82
CA GLY A 151 -2.24 16.54 7.36
C GLY A 151 -0.73 16.61 7.31
N GLN A 152 -0.03 15.49 7.63
CA GLN A 152 1.43 15.38 7.58
C GLN A 152 2.01 15.60 6.17
N ARG A 153 1.28 15.25 5.12
CA ARG A 153 1.72 15.32 3.72
C ARG A 153 0.84 16.25 2.88
N TRP A 154 0.16 17.20 3.51
CA TRP A 154 -0.79 18.07 2.81
C TRP A 154 -0.16 18.87 1.66
N THR A 155 1.08 19.32 1.82
CA THR A 155 1.83 20.02 0.76
C THR A 155 2.09 19.14 -0.48
N LEU A 156 2.05 17.82 -0.34
CA LEU A 156 2.23 16.85 -1.43
C LEU A 156 0.89 16.41 -2.05
N TRP A 157 -0.23 16.79 -1.44
CA TRP A 157 -1.57 16.40 -1.91
C TRP A 157 -1.83 16.71 -3.39
N PRO A 158 -1.47 17.89 -3.94
CA PRO A 158 -1.69 18.14 -5.35
C PRO A 158 -1.05 17.10 -6.27
N GLU A 159 0.17 16.65 -5.96
CA GLU A 159 0.87 15.63 -6.76
C GLU A 159 0.26 14.22 -6.54
N MET A 160 -0.13 13.88 -5.31
CA MET A 160 -0.85 12.64 -5.01
C MET A 160 -2.20 12.58 -5.74
N ASN A 161 -2.96 13.67 -5.71
CA ASN A 161 -4.25 13.73 -6.41
C ASN A 161 -4.09 13.67 -7.93
N ARG A 162 -3.01 14.25 -8.47
CA ARG A 162 -2.65 14.10 -9.88
C ARG A 162 -2.32 12.65 -10.24
N ALA A 163 -1.61 11.92 -9.38
CA ALA A 163 -1.37 10.49 -9.56
C ALA A 163 -2.70 9.71 -9.56
N ASN A 164 -3.62 10.01 -8.64
CA ASN A 164 -4.97 9.43 -8.61
C ASN A 164 -5.72 9.65 -9.91
N ALA A 165 -5.65 10.86 -10.49
CA ALA A 165 -6.29 11.16 -11.77
C ALA A 165 -5.70 10.34 -12.94
N LEU A 166 -4.37 10.23 -13.02
CA LEU A 166 -3.69 9.44 -14.05
C LEU A 166 -4.00 7.94 -13.91
N ILE A 167 -4.10 7.42 -12.69
CA ILE A 167 -4.46 6.02 -12.45
C ILE A 167 -5.95 5.78 -12.74
N ARG A 168 -6.83 6.75 -12.45
CA ARG A 168 -8.25 6.67 -12.85
C ARG A 168 -8.40 6.50 -14.37
N ASP A 169 -7.61 7.22 -15.16
CA ASP A 169 -7.66 7.09 -16.61
C ASP A 169 -7.11 5.73 -17.08
N LEU A 170 -6.09 5.18 -16.40
CA LEU A 170 -5.62 3.82 -16.62
C LEU A 170 -6.73 2.79 -16.33
N CYS A 171 -7.45 2.94 -15.21
CA CYS A 171 -8.54 2.03 -14.84
C CYS A 171 -9.72 2.06 -15.83
N LYS A 172 -10.00 3.19 -16.47
CA LYS A 172 -11.06 3.29 -17.50
C LYS A 172 -10.73 2.52 -18.77
N ALA A 173 -9.47 2.22 -19.01
CA ALA A 173 -9.00 1.56 -20.23
C ALA A 173 -8.98 0.01 -20.14
N ASP A 174 -9.22 -0.58 -18.96
CA ASP A 174 -9.21 -2.03 -18.74
C ASP A 174 -10.32 -2.41 -17.74
N ASP A 175 -11.29 -3.19 -18.16
CA ASP A 175 -12.46 -3.62 -17.37
C ASP A 175 -12.11 -4.48 -16.14
N ARG A 176 -10.87 -4.97 -16.05
CA ARG A 176 -10.38 -5.69 -14.87
C ARG A 176 -9.89 -4.75 -13.78
N LEU A 177 -9.70 -3.48 -14.11
CA LEU A 177 -9.23 -2.45 -13.18
C LEU A 177 -10.41 -1.66 -12.65
N SER A 178 -10.36 -1.33 -11.39
CA SER A 178 -11.30 -0.44 -10.72
C SER A 178 -10.54 0.57 -9.87
N LEU A 179 -11.10 1.74 -9.69
CA LEU A 179 -10.58 2.73 -8.77
C LEU A 179 -11.59 2.94 -7.64
N ALA A 180 -11.16 2.71 -6.41
CA ALA A 180 -11.94 3.01 -5.22
C ALA A 180 -11.53 4.38 -4.68
N ASP A 181 -12.42 5.36 -4.74
CA ASP A 181 -12.15 6.68 -4.18
C ASP A 181 -12.37 6.66 -2.66
N LEU A 182 -11.30 6.30 -1.93
CA LEU A 182 -11.24 6.33 -0.49
C LEU A 182 -10.54 7.59 0.05
N ALA A 183 -10.11 8.49 -0.83
CA ALA A 183 -9.48 9.75 -0.48
C ALA A 183 -10.51 10.84 -0.16
N THR A 184 -11.51 11.01 -1.03
CA THR A 184 -12.54 12.05 -0.88
C THR A 184 -13.29 11.99 0.46
N PRO A 185 -13.70 10.81 0.98
CA PRO A 185 -14.38 10.71 2.27
C PRO A 185 -13.52 11.07 3.50
N LEU A 186 -12.22 11.29 3.32
CA LEU A 186 -11.30 11.71 4.39
C LEU A 186 -11.12 13.23 4.44
N LEU A 187 -11.81 13.99 3.61
CA LEU A 187 -11.77 15.44 3.60
C LEU A 187 -12.96 16.01 4.38
N ASP A 188 -12.70 17.08 5.11
CA ASP A 188 -13.71 17.88 5.77
C ASP A 188 -14.49 18.79 4.79
N SER A 189 -15.41 19.60 5.31
CA SER A 189 -16.21 20.54 4.52
C SER A 189 -15.40 21.67 3.86
N GLU A 190 -14.16 21.92 4.31
CA GLU A 190 -13.23 22.86 3.72
C GLU A 190 -12.30 22.22 2.67
N GLY A 191 -12.45 20.91 2.43
CA GLY A 191 -11.61 20.14 1.53
C GLY A 191 -10.21 19.86 2.07
N LYS A 192 -10.03 19.87 3.38
CA LYS A 192 -8.81 19.51 4.08
C LYS A 192 -8.94 18.12 4.72
N PRO A 193 -7.83 17.44 5.06
CA PRO A 193 -7.90 16.18 5.82
C PRO A 193 -8.63 16.40 7.15
N ASP A 194 -9.66 15.61 7.41
CA ASP A 194 -10.39 15.59 8.68
C ASP A 194 -9.51 14.92 9.73
N ASP A 195 -8.96 15.71 10.67
CA ASP A 195 -8.01 15.25 11.68
C ASP A 195 -8.59 14.13 12.57
N ASP A 196 -9.91 14.03 12.76
CA ASP A 196 -10.58 12.95 13.55
C ASP A 196 -10.45 11.57 12.89
N LEU A 197 -10.17 11.53 11.59
CA LEU A 197 -9.99 10.31 10.81
C LEU A 197 -8.52 9.82 10.79
N PHE A 198 -7.62 10.56 11.44
CA PHE A 198 -6.19 10.23 11.49
C PHE A 198 -5.71 10.03 12.93
N LEU A 199 -4.60 9.31 13.07
CA LEU A 199 -3.86 9.23 14.33
C LEU A 199 -3.14 10.56 14.61
N GLY A 200 -2.57 10.69 15.81
CA GLY A 200 -1.84 11.91 16.22
C GLY A 200 -0.65 12.29 15.34
N ASP A 201 -0.17 11.36 14.49
CA ASP A 201 0.86 11.63 13.49
C ASP A 201 0.30 12.33 12.22
N ARG A 202 -1.02 12.48 12.13
CA ARG A 202 -1.75 13.09 11.01
C ARG A 202 -1.42 12.47 9.64
N LEU A 203 -0.95 11.22 9.64
CA LEU A 203 -0.58 10.44 8.46
C LEU A 203 -1.36 9.12 8.37
N HIS A 204 -1.35 8.34 9.45
CA HIS A 204 -2.03 7.06 9.50
C HIS A 204 -3.48 7.22 9.93
N LEU A 205 -4.35 6.38 9.38
CA LEU A 205 -5.77 6.43 9.72
C LEU A 205 -6.02 5.98 11.16
N SER A 206 -6.95 6.67 11.83
CA SER A 206 -7.54 6.25 13.08
C SER A 206 -8.52 5.08 12.86
N PRO A 207 -9.03 4.44 13.91
CA PRO A 207 -10.14 3.48 13.77
C PRO A 207 -11.35 4.06 13.03
N ASN A 208 -11.67 5.35 13.23
CA ASN A 208 -12.76 6.04 12.52
C ASN A 208 -12.44 6.16 11.02
N GLY A 209 -11.19 6.51 10.67
CA GLY A 209 -10.74 6.58 9.27
C GLY A 209 -10.85 5.22 8.57
N TYR A 210 -10.50 4.12 9.25
CA TYR A 210 -10.70 2.78 8.69
C TYR A 210 -12.18 2.38 8.62
N ALA A 211 -13.04 2.85 9.52
CA ALA A 211 -14.49 2.63 9.41
C ALA A 211 -15.04 3.26 8.13
N VAL A 212 -14.66 4.51 7.84
CA VAL A 212 -15.00 5.20 6.57
C VAL A 212 -14.49 4.41 5.36
N TRP A 213 -13.26 3.90 5.41
CA TRP A 213 -12.71 3.09 4.33
C TRP A 213 -13.47 1.77 4.13
N ASN A 214 -13.85 1.09 5.23
CA ASN A 214 -14.65 -0.13 5.16
C ASN A 214 -16.01 0.12 4.50
N GLU A 215 -16.72 1.16 4.91
CA GLU A 215 -18.03 1.52 4.38
C GLU A 215 -17.96 1.86 2.88
N THR A 216 -16.94 2.62 2.49
CA THR A 216 -16.75 3.05 1.09
C THR A 216 -16.32 1.89 0.18
N LEU A 217 -15.43 1.00 0.65
CA LEU A 217 -14.92 -0.10 -0.17
C LEU A 217 -15.91 -1.26 -0.30
N ARG A 218 -16.72 -1.52 0.72
CA ARG A 218 -17.65 -2.68 0.76
C ARG A 218 -18.55 -2.81 -0.46
N PRO A 219 -19.30 -1.78 -0.90
CA PRO A 219 -20.15 -1.89 -2.09
C PRO A 219 -19.36 -2.18 -3.36
N ILE A 220 -18.17 -1.60 -3.51
CA ILE A 220 -17.28 -1.81 -4.67
C ILE A 220 -16.82 -3.27 -4.71
N LEU A 221 -16.39 -3.83 -3.57
CA LEU A 221 -16.01 -5.25 -3.47
C LEU A 221 -17.19 -6.17 -3.79
N SER A 222 -18.37 -5.88 -3.26
CA SER A 222 -19.57 -6.69 -3.49
C SER A 222 -19.94 -6.73 -4.97
N GLU A 223 -19.89 -5.60 -5.66
CA GLU A 223 -20.17 -5.50 -7.10
C GLU A 223 -19.15 -6.31 -7.93
N ILE A 224 -17.86 -6.17 -7.63
CA ILE A 224 -16.80 -6.87 -8.38
C ILE A 224 -16.88 -8.39 -8.16
N LEU A 225 -17.20 -8.83 -6.93
CA LEU A 225 -17.30 -10.23 -6.60
C LEU A 225 -18.53 -10.90 -7.22
N SER A 226 -19.67 -10.18 -7.34
CA SER A 226 -20.89 -10.69 -8.00
C SER A 226 -20.69 -10.88 -9.50
N ARG A 227 -20.14 -9.87 -10.20
CA ARG A 227 -19.82 -9.96 -11.64
C ARG A 227 -18.88 -11.12 -11.97
N SER A 228 -17.96 -11.45 -11.06
CA SER A 228 -17.03 -12.57 -11.26
C SER A 228 -17.69 -13.94 -11.04
N SER A 229 -18.92 -14.01 -10.53
CA SER A 229 -19.67 -15.26 -10.32
C SER A 229 -20.58 -15.58 -11.51
N GLU A 230 -21.00 -14.57 -12.27
CA GLU A 230 -21.89 -14.70 -13.44
C GLU A 230 -21.15 -15.15 -14.72
N ASN A 231 -19.83 -15.00 -14.76
CA ASN A 231 -19.00 -15.38 -15.91
C ASN A 231 -18.36 -16.78 -15.79
N ARG A 232 -18.88 -17.64 -14.92
CA ARG A 232 -18.51 -19.06 -14.78
C ARG A 232 -19.67 -19.93 -15.24
#